data_8bcff1090b9fb8a4d1b0c16a4b377e88
#
_entry.id   8bcff1090b9fb8a4d1b0c16a4b377e88
#
_cell.length_a   1.000
_cell.length_b   1.000
_cell.length_c   1.000
_cell.angle_alpha   90.00
_cell.angle_beta   90.00
_cell.angle_gamma   90.00
#
_symmetry.space_group_name_H-M   'P 1'
#
loop_
_entity.id
_entity.type
_entity.pdbx_description
1 polymer ?
#
loop_
_entity_poly.entity_id
_entity_poly.type
_entity_poly.pdbx_seq_one_letter_code
_entity_poly.pdbx_strand_id
1 'polypeptide(L)'
;MSQRRQLQYADPIRNPKRSPQYVRDRRGWWLLLCSALMPGSVQSVLGAPRKFTRTALGITLGTWVLVLAAVIIALIKRSFLLTVGTDPFLLIVVLLVVLAAGINWVVCLLDTMRRVKVVSLSKKTRPKFLAVGLAAALIVGLGTAWGGVTVNAQRSLMSQLFASGKLKKPVEGRYNVALLGSDAGKGREGIRPDSLTVVSMDAKTGKSVVIGIPRNTQNVPFPKSSPMHKHFPQGYNCGNDCLINAVYQEAEKHADEYEGDVPAGVQGTVEALEGVTGLDIQFYAMIDLKGFEQLIDAMGGIRLNSEVRVPISRPINPATGKHYPPKEWIEPGQSIKMDGRTALWYGRSREFSSDYERMVRQRCVQEAMLRQMDPATLMTRFTKLAAAAPDVISTDVPQRQADDFINLGMKAKSQKMLSVELTPPQVTPSHPDFTVTKKLVQEGIEKSKQEDKQASAGLFAPAPAHAAEKKPKASSICSVPK
;
A
#
# COMPACT_ATOMS: atom_id res chain seq x y z
N MET A 1 11.92 61.56 58.20
CA MET A 1 12.54 60.94 56.97
C MET A 1 12.04 59.53 56.85
N SER A 2 11.09 59.34 55.98
CA SER A 2 10.40 58.06 55.73
C SER A 2 11.30 57.05 55.03
N GLN A 3 11.59 55.97 55.69
CA GLN A 3 12.15 54.78 55.05
C GLN A 3 11.07 54.10 54.18
N ARG A 4 10.87 54.55 52.99
CA ARG A 4 10.30 53.74 51.94
C ARG A 4 11.38 52.69 51.54
N ARG A 5 11.51 51.62 52.30
CA ARG A 5 12.17 50.42 51.83
C ARG A 5 11.41 49.95 50.60
N GLN A 6 12.05 50.11 49.46
CA GLN A 6 11.66 49.44 48.25
C GLN A 6 11.49 47.96 48.55
N LEU A 7 10.24 47.50 48.62
CA LEU A 7 9.89 46.07 48.46
C LEU A 7 10.40 45.67 47.08
N GLN A 8 11.68 45.29 47.00
CA GLN A 8 12.15 44.52 45.89
C GLN A 8 11.32 43.26 45.85
N TYR A 9 10.34 43.24 44.96
CA TYR A 9 9.58 42.02 44.65
C TYR A 9 10.59 40.93 44.33
N ALA A 10 10.83 40.04 45.26
CA ALA A 10 11.68 38.86 45.04
C ALA A 10 11.02 38.05 43.96
N ASP A 11 11.52 38.10 42.74
CA ASP A 11 11.06 37.25 41.62
C ASP A 11 11.31 35.79 42.01
N PRO A 12 10.29 35.07 42.46
CA PRO A 12 10.49 33.68 42.94
C PRO A 12 10.83 32.76 41.77
N ILE A 13 10.62 33.19 40.54
CA ILE A 13 10.87 32.37 39.34
C ILE A 13 12.38 32.42 39.01
N ARG A 14 12.99 33.63 38.94
CA ARG A 14 14.41 33.82 38.59
C ARG A 14 15.34 33.68 39.81
N ASN A 15 14.90 34.16 40.99
CA ASN A 15 15.71 34.23 42.21
C ASN A 15 15.08 33.49 43.39
N PRO A 16 14.96 32.14 43.37
CA PRO A 16 14.18 31.37 44.39
C PRO A 16 14.88 31.29 45.75
N LYS A 17 16.16 31.67 45.88
CA LYS A 17 16.92 31.52 47.15
C LYS A 17 16.28 32.18 48.36
N ARG A 18 15.57 33.29 48.19
CA ARG A 18 14.89 34.04 49.26
C ARG A 18 13.45 33.60 49.49
N SER A 19 12.95 32.65 48.69
CA SER A 19 11.58 32.16 48.80
C SER A 19 11.45 31.00 49.78
N PRO A 20 10.29 30.84 50.50
CA PRO A 20 10.03 29.70 51.33
C PRO A 20 10.19 28.35 50.59
N GLN A 21 10.45 27.25 51.33
CA GLN A 21 10.73 25.94 50.75
C GLN A 21 9.60 25.43 49.86
N TYR A 22 8.35 25.60 50.30
CA TYR A 22 7.17 25.16 49.55
C TYR A 22 7.03 25.87 48.19
N VAL A 23 7.41 27.17 48.13
CA VAL A 23 7.42 27.94 46.86
C VAL A 23 8.50 27.41 45.91
N ARG A 24 9.66 27.04 46.43
CA ARG A 24 10.75 26.46 45.62
C ARG A 24 10.36 25.10 45.07
N ASP A 25 9.72 24.27 45.87
CA ASP A 25 9.25 22.95 45.44
C ASP A 25 8.16 23.09 44.35
N ARG A 26 7.15 23.95 44.60
CA ARG A 26 6.08 24.20 43.64
C ARG A 26 6.62 24.81 42.33
N ARG A 27 7.56 25.73 42.40
CA ARG A 27 8.25 26.30 41.24
C ARG A 27 8.93 25.19 40.40
N GLY A 28 9.64 24.26 41.06
CA GLY A 28 10.29 23.14 40.36
C GLY A 28 9.31 22.34 39.52
N TRP A 29 8.19 21.97 40.08
CA TRP A 29 7.16 21.23 39.38
C TRP A 29 6.51 22.01 38.22
N TRP A 30 6.20 23.30 38.43
CA TRP A 30 5.66 24.13 37.35
C TRP A 30 6.64 24.31 36.18
N LEU A 31 7.92 24.52 36.47
CA LEU A 31 8.94 24.63 35.42
C LEU A 31 9.12 23.31 34.67
N LEU A 32 9.06 22.17 35.35
CA LEU A 32 9.13 20.87 34.70
C LEU A 32 7.91 20.66 33.77
N LEU A 33 6.71 21.01 34.28
CA LEU A 33 5.46 20.93 33.49
C LEU A 33 5.51 21.85 32.26
N CYS A 34 5.94 23.11 32.43
CA CYS A 34 6.09 24.05 31.32
C CYS A 34 7.10 23.54 30.28
N SER A 35 8.21 22.94 30.70
CA SER A 35 9.20 22.36 29.78
C SER A 35 8.66 21.11 29.08
N ALA A 36 7.82 20.34 29.75
CA ALA A 36 7.17 19.16 29.16
C ALA A 36 6.09 19.55 28.13
N LEU A 37 5.35 20.62 28.36
CA LEU A 37 4.31 21.08 27.42
C LEU A 37 4.88 21.94 26.28
N MET A 38 5.86 22.79 26.59
CA MET A 38 6.42 23.74 25.62
C MET A 38 7.94 23.85 25.79
N PRO A 39 8.72 22.96 25.14
CA PRO A 39 10.18 22.99 25.19
C PRO A 39 10.73 24.35 24.77
N GLY A 40 11.73 24.87 25.52
CA GLY A 40 12.29 26.20 25.28
C GLY A 40 11.62 27.34 26.07
N SER A 41 10.40 27.17 26.57
CA SER A 41 9.70 28.21 27.37
C SER A 41 10.42 28.53 28.69
N VAL A 42 10.82 27.51 29.42
CA VAL A 42 11.55 27.63 30.68
C VAL A 42 12.92 28.26 30.49
N GLN A 43 13.59 27.96 29.42
CA GLN A 43 14.88 28.56 29.02
C GLN A 43 14.77 30.05 28.80
N SER A 44 13.67 30.50 28.20
CA SER A 44 13.42 31.92 27.97
C SER A 44 13.18 32.67 29.29
N VAL A 45 12.40 32.07 30.19
CA VAL A 45 12.06 32.69 31.48
C VAL A 45 13.27 32.72 32.44
N LEU A 46 14.07 31.65 32.46
CA LEU A 46 15.21 31.51 33.38
C LEU A 46 16.53 32.13 32.85
N GLY A 47 16.48 32.87 31.72
CA GLY A 47 17.62 33.60 31.19
C GLY A 47 18.73 32.71 30.63
N ALA A 48 18.36 31.67 29.90
CA ALA A 48 19.32 30.88 29.13
C ALA A 48 19.98 31.73 28.01
N PRO A 49 21.12 31.30 27.44
CA PRO A 49 21.75 32.02 26.33
C PRO A 49 20.74 32.24 25.20
N ARG A 50 20.70 33.49 24.67
CA ARG A 50 19.70 33.89 23.66
C ARG A 50 19.67 32.97 22.43
N LYS A 51 20.84 32.48 21.98
CA LYS A 51 20.94 31.58 20.85
C LYS A 51 20.22 30.26 21.16
N PHE A 52 20.53 29.63 22.30
CA PHE A 52 19.89 28.37 22.71
C PHE A 52 18.36 28.50 22.85
N THR A 53 17.90 29.55 23.53
CA THR A 53 16.45 29.82 23.72
C THR A 53 15.74 30.03 22.39
N ARG A 54 16.31 30.83 21.47
CA ARG A 54 15.70 31.08 20.16
C ARG A 54 15.63 29.82 19.32
N THR A 55 16.70 29.01 19.33
CA THR A 55 16.71 27.72 18.61
C THR A 55 15.67 26.75 19.19
N ALA A 56 15.65 26.58 20.53
CA ALA A 56 14.71 25.67 21.19
C ALA A 56 13.25 26.06 20.96
N LEU A 57 12.91 27.35 21.13
CA LEU A 57 11.56 27.84 20.85
C LEU A 57 11.22 27.76 19.36
N GLY A 58 12.18 28.11 18.48
CA GLY A 58 11.99 28.02 17.02
C GLY A 58 11.66 26.62 16.57
N ILE A 59 12.40 25.60 17.05
CA ILE A 59 12.10 24.19 16.76
C ILE A 59 10.71 23.82 17.29
N THR A 60 10.39 24.19 18.53
CA THR A 60 9.10 23.85 19.14
C THR A 60 7.93 24.48 18.40
N LEU A 61 7.97 25.80 18.16
CA LEU A 61 6.91 26.52 17.44
C LEU A 61 6.82 26.06 15.99
N GLY A 62 7.97 25.89 15.32
CA GLY A 62 8.00 25.36 13.96
C GLY A 62 7.37 23.97 13.85
N THR A 63 7.68 23.07 14.80
CA THR A 63 7.05 21.74 14.86
C THR A 63 5.53 21.83 15.06
N TRP A 64 5.06 22.68 15.99
CA TRP A 64 3.61 22.87 16.20
C TRP A 64 2.90 23.44 14.98
N VAL A 65 3.52 24.42 14.29
CA VAL A 65 2.97 24.98 13.05
C VAL A 65 2.90 23.93 11.96
N LEU A 66 3.97 23.13 11.79
CA LEU A 66 3.97 22.03 10.80
C LEU A 66 2.91 20.97 11.11
N VAL A 67 2.78 20.56 12.38
CA VAL A 67 1.75 19.59 12.79
C VAL A 67 0.36 20.16 12.55
N LEU A 68 0.09 21.40 12.95
CA LEU A 68 -1.21 22.05 12.74
C LEU A 68 -1.54 22.16 11.25
N ALA A 69 -0.58 22.62 10.44
CA ALA A 69 -0.74 22.69 8.99
C ALA A 69 -1.03 21.29 8.38
N ALA A 70 -0.28 20.27 8.79
CA ALA A 70 -0.50 18.90 8.34
C ALA A 70 -1.89 18.39 8.72
N VAL A 71 -2.36 18.67 9.93
CA VAL A 71 -3.72 18.30 10.38
C VAL A 71 -4.79 19.01 9.56
N ILE A 72 -4.65 20.34 9.34
CA ILE A 72 -5.59 21.12 8.52
C ILE A 72 -5.64 20.57 7.09
N ILE A 73 -4.48 20.33 6.48
CA ILE A 73 -4.40 19.78 5.12
C ILE A 73 -5.04 18.37 5.07
N ALA A 74 -4.78 17.53 6.07
CA ALA A 74 -5.37 16.20 6.15
C ALA A 74 -6.90 16.21 6.32
N LEU A 75 -7.44 17.19 7.02
CA LEU A 75 -8.89 17.38 7.14
C LEU A 75 -9.53 17.84 5.82
N ILE A 76 -8.83 18.67 5.04
CA ILE A 76 -9.30 19.16 3.74
C ILE A 76 -9.08 18.09 2.65
N LYS A 77 -7.89 17.47 2.64
CA LYS A 77 -7.48 16.45 1.66
C LYS A 77 -7.05 15.18 2.38
N ARG A 78 -7.97 14.22 2.51
CA ARG A 78 -7.69 12.93 3.16
C ARG A 78 -6.53 12.16 2.51
N SER A 79 -6.33 12.34 1.19
CA SER A 79 -5.21 11.75 0.45
C SER A 79 -3.84 12.30 0.87
N PHE A 80 -3.77 13.46 1.52
CA PHE A 80 -2.50 14.06 1.95
C PHE A 80 -1.68 13.14 2.87
N LEU A 81 -2.35 12.41 3.77
CA LEU A 81 -1.65 11.46 4.65
C LEU A 81 -1.04 10.29 3.87
N LEU A 82 -1.71 9.88 2.79
CA LEU A 82 -1.17 8.84 1.89
C LEU A 82 0.07 9.37 1.16
N THR A 83 -0.01 10.57 0.59
CA THR A 83 1.14 11.22 -0.08
C THR A 83 2.33 11.34 0.89
N VAL A 84 2.11 11.80 2.13
CA VAL A 84 3.19 11.88 3.14
C VAL A 84 3.76 10.50 3.47
N GLY A 85 2.92 9.47 3.51
CA GLY A 85 3.34 8.10 3.83
C GLY A 85 4.04 7.36 2.69
N THR A 86 3.92 7.83 1.45
CA THR A 86 4.50 7.19 0.26
C THR A 86 5.64 7.98 -0.38
N ASP A 87 5.64 9.31 -0.28
CA ASP A 87 6.67 10.14 -0.90
C ASP A 87 8.00 10.07 -0.12
N PRO A 88 9.12 9.67 -0.78
CA PRO A 88 10.40 9.48 -0.11
C PRO A 88 10.98 10.77 0.47
N PHE A 89 10.75 11.92 -0.16
CA PHE A 89 11.24 13.21 0.32
C PHE A 89 10.45 13.66 1.55
N LEU A 90 9.11 13.54 1.53
CA LEU A 90 8.28 13.89 2.68
C LEU A 90 8.57 12.99 3.89
N LEU A 91 8.84 11.70 3.68
CA LEU A 91 9.27 10.79 4.75
C LEU A 91 10.61 11.22 5.37
N ILE A 92 11.58 11.71 4.57
CA ILE A 92 12.81 12.29 5.11
C ILE A 92 12.52 13.54 5.93
N VAL A 93 11.66 14.42 5.44
CA VAL A 93 11.28 15.65 6.17
C VAL A 93 10.62 15.28 7.51
N VAL A 94 9.67 14.33 7.51
CA VAL A 94 9.03 13.84 8.73
C VAL A 94 10.06 13.26 9.70
N LEU A 95 11.01 12.45 9.22
CA LEU A 95 12.08 11.89 10.03
C LEU A 95 12.92 12.99 10.70
N LEU A 96 13.34 13.97 9.93
CA LEU A 96 14.14 15.10 10.44
C LEU A 96 13.37 15.92 11.47
N VAL A 97 12.08 16.17 11.24
CA VAL A 97 11.21 16.90 12.18
C VAL A 97 11.04 16.12 13.49
N VAL A 98 10.78 14.81 13.42
CA VAL A 98 10.64 13.92 14.61
C VAL A 98 11.92 13.93 15.42
N LEU A 99 13.07 13.75 14.77
CA LEU A 99 14.38 13.75 15.46
C LEU A 99 14.70 15.13 16.06
N ALA A 100 14.54 16.21 15.30
CA ALA A 100 14.82 17.55 15.78
C ALA A 100 13.92 17.94 16.96
N ALA A 101 12.62 17.67 16.88
CA ALA A 101 11.67 17.95 17.93
C ALA A 101 11.95 17.13 19.19
N GLY A 102 12.19 15.82 19.05
CA GLY A 102 12.44 14.93 20.17
C GLY A 102 13.76 15.24 20.87
N ILE A 103 14.83 15.46 20.13
CA ILE A 103 16.15 15.84 20.71
C ILE A 103 15.99 17.19 21.43
N ASN A 104 15.38 18.19 20.80
CA ASN A 104 15.11 19.48 21.44
C ASN A 104 14.34 19.33 22.74
N TRP A 105 13.32 18.45 22.75
CA TRP A 105 12.50 18.21 23.93
C TRP A 105 13.27 17.59 25.08
N VAL A 106 14.05 16.54 24.83
CA VAL A 106 14.91 15.88 25.83
C VAL A 106 15.94 16.89 26.39
N VAL A 107 16.60 17.63 25.50
CA VAL A 107 17.60 18.65 25.89
C VAL A 107 16.96 19.73 26.78
N CYS A 108 15.78 20.24 26.42
CA CYS A 108 15.08 21.24 27.24
C CYS A 108 14.63 20.69 28.61
N LEU A 109 14.18 19.44 28.69
CA LEU A 109 13.84 18.81 29.95
C LEU A 109 15.05 18.67 30.87
N LEU A 110 16.17 18.17 30.37
CA LEU A 110 17.43 18.00 31.13
C LEU A 110 18.00 19.37 31.55
N ASP A 111 18.00 20.36 30.66
CA ASP A 111 18.44 21.73 31.00
C ASP A 111 17.53 22.38 32.05
N THR A 112 16.21 22.12 32.00
CA THR A 112 15.26 22.58 33.03
C THR A 112 15.59 21.97 34.38
N MET A 113 15.85 20.67 34.47
CA MET A 113 16.24 20.00 35.71
C MET A 113 17.54 20.59 36.28
N ARG A 114 18.53 20.89 35.43
CA ARG A 114 19.76 21.59 35.82
C ARG A 114 19.49 22.99 36.37
N ARG A 115 18.64 23.79 35.68
CA ARG A 115 18.33 25.20 36.07
C ARG A 115 17.46 25.31 37.29
N VAL A 116 16.62 24.36 37.57
CA VAL A 116 15.82 24.30 38.81
C VAL A 116 16.73 24.22 40.04
N LYS A 117 18.00 23.78 39.89
CA LYS A 117 18.95 23.51 40.98
C LYS A 117 18.31 22.55 42.00
N VAL A 118 18.21 21.28 41.62
CA VAL A 118 17.58 20.19 42.40
C VAL A 118 17.96 20.20 43.88
N VAL A 119 19.21 20.62 44.19
CA VAL A 119 19.73 20.76 45.58
C VAL A 119 18.90 21.76 46.38
N SER A 120 18.23 22.75 45.76
CA SER A 120 17.42 23.75 46.43
C SER A 120 15.98 23.24 46.80
N LEU A 121 15.59 22.08 46.32
CA LEU A 121 14.33 21.44 46.63
C LEU A 121 14.39 20.75 48.02
N SER A 122 13.26 20.50 48.65
CA SER A 122 13.20 19.75 49.91
C SER A 122 13.70 18.32 49.76
N LYS A 123 14.23 17.74 50.84
CA LYS A 123 14.75 16.35 50.84
C LYS A 123 13.70 15.33 50.35
N LYS A 124 12.43 15.57 50.62
CA LYS A 124 11.30 14.71 50.19
C LYS A 124 10.94 14.91 48.69
N THR A 125 11.08 16.11 48.15
CA THR A 125 10.75 16.46 46.75
C THR A 125 11.86 16.10 45.75
N ARG A 126 13.12 16.18 46.15
CA ARG A 126 14.26 15.91 45.26
C ARG A 126 14.19 14.56 44.52
N PRO A 127 14.03 13.40 45.20
CA PRO A 127 14.05 12.13 44.53
C PRO A 127 12.84 12.00 43.58
N LYS A 128 11.66 12.50 44.00
CA LYS A 128 10.44 12.48 43.16
C LYS A 128 10.60 13.33 41.91
N PHE A 129 11.15 14.54 42.07
CA PHE A 129 11.39 15.46 40.95
C PHE A 129 12.38 14.87 39.93
N LEU A 130 13.50 14.30 40.44
CA LEU A 130 14.48 13.62 39.58
C LEU A 130 13.85 12.41 38.84
N ALA A 131 13.14 11.57 39.57
CA ALA A 131 12.49 10.41 39.00
C ALA A 131 11.50 10.80 37.87
N VAL A 132 10.61 11.77 38.13
CA VAL A 132 9.63 12.24 37.14
C VAL A 132 10.30 12.92 35.96
N GLY A 133 11.31 13.79 36.19
CA GLY A 133 12.02 14.47 35.12
C GLY A 133 12.82 13.52 34.23
N LEU A 134 13.50 12.53 34.81
CA LEU A 134 14.22 11.49 34.06
C LEU A 134 13.25 10.56 33.34
N ALA A 135 12.16 10.16 33.97
CA ALA A 135 11.12 9.35 33.32
C ALA A 135 10.52 10.09 32.12
N ALA A 136 10.21 11.39 32.27
CA ALA A 136 9.73 12.20 31.14
C ALA A 136 10.74 12.28 30.01
N ALA A 137 12.02 12.51 30.30
CA ALA A 137 13.07 12.57 29.30
C ALA A 137 13.27 11.19 28.60
N LEU A 138 13.19 10.09 29.36
CA LEU A 138 13.26 8.72 28.81
C LEU A 138 12.05 8.41 27.92
N ILE A 139 10.83 8.75 28.34
CA ILE A 139 9.60 8.54 27.55
C ILE A 139 9.71 9.29 26.22
N VAL A 140 10.10 10.56 26.27
CA VAL A 140 10.28 11.36 25.04
C VAL A 140 11.42 10.81 24.18
N GLY A 141 12.54 10.45 24.77
CA GLY A 141 13.68 9.88 24.05
C GLY A 141 13.37 8.54 23.38
N LEU A 142 12.75 7.63 24.11
CA LEU A 142 12.32 6.33 23.57
C LEU A 142 11.22 6.50 22.49
N GLY A 143 10.24 7.41 22.73
CA GLY A 143 9.21 7.74 21.75
C GLY A 143 9.79 8.33 20.47
N THR A 144 10.82 9.19 20.58
CA THR A 144 11.53 9.76 19.42
C THR A 144 12.30 8.68 18.66
N ALA A 145 13.03 7.81 19.37
CA ALA A 145 13.75 6.70 18.77
C ALA A 145 12.79 5.74 18.05
N TRP A 146 11.70 5.36 18.71
CA TRP A 146 10.68 4.51 18.11
C TRP A 146 10.03 5.16 16.87
N GLY A 147 9.68 6.45 16.95
CA GLY A 147 9.16 7.21 15.82
C GLY A 147 10.15 7.28 14.66
N GLY A 148 11.43 7.54 14.94
CA GLY A 148 12.49 7.54 13.95
C GLY A 148 12.67 6.18 13.25
N VAL A 149 12.69 5.09 14.04
CA VAL A 149 12.76 3.71 13.49
C VAL A 149 11.56 3.41 12.63
N THR A 150 10.35 3.79 13.06
CA THR A 150 9.10 3.54 12.32
C THR A 150 9.09 4.28 10.98
N VAL A 151 9.44 5.58 10.96
CA VAL A 151 9.50 6.37 9.73
C VAL A 151 10.58 5.83 8.77
N ASN A 152 11.74 5.45 9.30
CA ASN A 152 12.80 4.86 8.47
C ASN A 152 12.41 3.49 7.92
N ALA A 153 11.74 2.66 8.70
CA ALA A 153 11.19 1.37 8.22
C ALA A 153 10.15 1.59 7.11
N GLN A 154 9.25 2.57 7.27
CA GLN A 154 8.28 2.95 6.23
C GLN A 154 8.99 3.40 4.94
N ARG A 155 10.04 4.22 5.07
CA ARG A 155 10.82 4.69 3.92
C ARG A 155 11.51 3.54 3.20
N SER A 156 12.18 2.66 3.95
CA SER A 156 12.85 1.46 3.40
C SER A 156 11.87 0.56 2.67
N LEU A 157 10.70 0.33 3.24
CA LEU A 157 9.63 -0.45 2.61
C LEU A 157 9.17 0.16 1.29
N MET A 158 8.90 1.47 1.27
CA MET A 158 8.45 2.14 0.06
C MET A 158 9.49 2.06 -1.05
N SER A 159 10.79 2.17 -0.71
CA SER A 159 11.88 2.03 -1.69
C SER A 159 12.10 0.59 -2.17
N GLN A 160 11.66 -0.41 -1.43
CA GLN A 160 11.74 -1.82 -1.83
C GLN A 160 10.54 -2.26 -2.69
N LEU A 161 9.35 -1.74 -2.37
CA LEU A 161 8.12 -2.11 -3.08
C LEU A 161 7.96 -1.38 -4.40
N PHE A 162 8.43 -0.16 -4.51
CA PHE A 162 8.21 0.71 -5.66
C PHE A 162 9.53 1.06 -6.35
N ALA A 163 9.48 1.11 -7.68
CA ALA A 163 10.66 1.43 -8.47
C ALA A 163 11.11 2.90 -8.31
N SER A 164 12.38 3.16 -8.50
CA SER A 164 12.96 4.50 -8.64
C SER A 164 12.90 5.01 -10.09
N GLY A 165 11.74 4.81 -10.75
CA GLY A 165 11.55 5.09 -12.17
C GLY A 165 11.06 6.52 -12.48
N LYS A 166 11.01 6.82 -13.79
CA LYS A 166 10.37 8.04 -14.32
C LYS A 166 8.85 7.90 -14.23
N LEU A 167 8.15 9.03 -13.97
CA LEU A 167 6.70 9.06 -14.00
C LEU A 167 6.19 8.70 -15.40
N LYS A 168 5.26 7.74 -15.48
CA LYS A 168 4.60 7.37 -16.72
C LYS A 168 3.22 8.03 -16.78
N LYS A 169 2.85 8.56 -17.94
CA LYS A 169 1.55 9.21 -18.17
C LYS A 169 0.50 8.17 -18.58
N PRO A 170 -0.80 8.43 -18.30
CA PRO A 170 -1.86 7.57 -18.82
C PRO A 170 -1.92 7.65 -20.35
N VAL A 171 -2.16 6.52 -20.99
CA VAL A 171 -2.38 6.42 -22.43
C VAL A 171 -3.88 6.49 -22.69
N GLU A 172 -4.31 7.36 -23.57
CA GLU A 172 -5.75 7.63 -23.84
C GLU A 172 -6.59 7.90 -22.58
N GLY A 173 -5.96 8.52 -21.56
CA GLY A 173 -6.60 8.83 -20.27
C GLY A 173 -6.73 7.63 -19.32
N ARG A 174 -6.08 6.51 -19.62
CA ARG A 174 -6.13 5.29 -18.82
C ARG A 174 -4.73 4.79 -18.45
N TYR A 175 -4.61 4.20 -17.27
CA TYR A 175 -3.46 3.39 -16.90
C TYR A 175 -3.78 1.93 -17.13
N ASN A 176 -2.92 1.24 -17.86
CA ASN A 176 -3.00 -0.19 -18.09
C ASN A 176 -1.90 -0.87 -17.25
N VAL A 177 -2.32 -1.77 -16.38
CA VAL A 177 -1.44 -2.46 -15.42
C VAL A 177 -1.56 -3.96 -15.64
N ALA A 178 -0.44 -4.65 -15.88
CA ALA A 178 -0.39 -6.11 -15.88
C ALA A 178 -0.33 -6.63 -14.45
N LEU A 179 -1.31 -7.45 -14.05
CA LEU A 179 -1.30 -8.18 -12.79
C LEU A 179 -0.90 -9.63 -13.06
N LEU A 180 0.27 -10.01 -12.53
CA LEU A 180 0.88 -11.33 -12.73
C LEU A 180 0.87 -12.11 -11.42
N GLY A 181 0.17 -13.23 -11.39
CA GLY A 181 0.25 -14.18 -10.28
C GLY A 181 1.21 -15.30 -10.64
N SER A 182 2.41 -15.30 -10.02
CA SER A 182 3.41 -16.33 -10.30
C SER A 182 3.24 -17.53 -9.37
N ASP A 183 3.66 -18.69 -9.87
CA ASP A 183 3.69 -19.92 -9.08
C ASP A 183 5.06 -20.16 -8.42
N ALA A 184 5.91 -19.13 -8.38
CA ALA A 184 7.19 -19.17 -7.69
C ALA A 184 7.05 -19.63 -6.23
N GLY A 185 7.96 -20.51 -5.79
CA GLY A 185 7.96 -21.03 -4.43
C GLY A 185 9.04 -22.09 -4.22
N LYS A 186 9.28 -22.47 -2.95
CA LYS A 186 10.26 -23.51 -2.61
C LYS A 186 10.01 -24.80 -3.38
N GLY A 187 11.05 -25.30 -4.08
CA GLY A 187 11.00 -26.57 -4.81
C GLY A 187 10.39 -26.50 -6.21
N ARG A 188 10.28 -25.31 -6.79
CA ARG A 188 9.87 -25.10 -8.18
C ARG A 188 11.01 -24.44 -8.97
N GLU A 189 11.33 -25.01 -10.11
CA GLU A 189 12.28 -24.45 -11.06
C GLU A 189 11.55 -23.57 -12.08
N GLY A 190 12.04 -22.33 -12.22
CA GLY A 190 11.49 -21.32 -13.11
C GLY A 190 10.18 -20.67 -12.62
N ILE A 191 9.91 -19.50 -13.15
CA ILE A 191 8.68 -18.73 -12.87
C ILE A 191 7.72 -18.90 -14.05
N ARG A 192 6.48 -19.30 -13.76
CA ARG A 192 5.39 -19.32 -14.74
C ARG A 192 4.18 -18.58 -14.17
N PRO A 193 3.82 -17.42 -14.74
CA PRO A 193 2.61 -16.74 -14.31
C PRO A 193 1.36 -17.56 -14.68
N ASP A 194 0.67 -18.07 -13.67
CA ASP A 194 -0.56 -18.87 -13.82
C ASP A 194 -1.84 -18.01 -13.78
N SER A 195 -1.72 -16.75 -13.39
CA SER A 195 -2.78 -15.74 -13.44
C SER A 195 -2.27 -14.52 -14.21
N LEU A 196 -2.91 -14.26 -15.35
CA LEU A 196 -2.58 -13.17 -16.27
C LEU A 196 -3.80 -12.28 -16.41
N THR A 197 -3.69 -11.05 -15.94
CA THR A 197 -4.79 -10.08 -15.95
C THR A 197 -4.25 -8.71 -16.34
N VAL A 198 -4.94 -8.01 -17.23
CA VAL A 198 -4.67 -6.59 -17.50
C VAL A 198 -5.80 -5.77 -16.92
N VAL A 199 -5.46 -4.80 -16.09
CA VAL A 199 -6.42 -3.82 -15.55
C VAL A 199 -6.22 -2.50 -16.26
N SER A 200 -7.23 -2.09 -17.03
CA SER A 200 -7.28 -0.77 -17.63
C SER A 200 -8.14 0.14 -16.76
N MET A 201 -7.54 1.18 -16.21
CA MET A 201 -8.16 2.05 -15.21
C MET A 201 -8.18 3.50 -15.68
N ASP A 202 -9.36 4.14 -15.66
CA ASP A 202 -9.49 5.57 -15.96
C ASP A 202 -8.71 6.40 -14.96
N ALA A 203 -7.82 7.26 -15.45
CA ALA A 203 -6.90 8.04 -14.62
C ALA A 203 -7.58 9.11 -13.74
N LYS A 204 -8.83 9.45 -14.00
CA LYS A 204 -9.59 10.46 -13.23
C LYS A 204 -10.59 9.83 -12.28
N THR A 205 -11.36 8.86 -12.77
CA THR A 205 -12.48 8.26 -12.03
C THR A 205 -12.10 6.98 -11.30
N GLY A 206 -11.02 6.31 -11.71
CA GLY A 206 -10.63 4.99 -11.22
C GLY A 206 -11.49 3.85 -11.76
N LYS A 207 -12.45 4.12 -12.66
CA LYS A 207 -13.29 3.09 -13.25
C LYS A 207 -12.47 2.11 -14.06
N SER A 208 -12.58 0.83 -13.72
CA SER A 208 -11.67 -0.20 -14.19
C SER A 208 -12.35 -1.23 -15.07
N VAL A 209 -11.64 -1.66 -16.10
CA VAL A 209 -11.94 -2.84 -16.91
C VAL A 209 -10.87 -3.88 -16.63
N VAL A 210 -11.30 -5.05 -16.18
CA VAL A 210 -10.42 -6.19 -15.86
C VAL A 210 -10.48 -7.18 -17.02
N ILE A 211 -9.35 -7.45 -17.64
CA ILE A 211 -9.21 -8.30 -18.81
C ILE A 211 -8.48 -9.57 -18.37
N GLY A 212 -9.19 -10.69 -18.32
CA GLY A 212 -8.64 -12.00 -17.98
C GLY A 212 -8.10 -12.71 -19.23
N ILE A 213 -6.83 -13.11 -19.19
CA ILE A 213 -6.16 -13.83 -20.28
C ILE A 213 -5.89 -15.27 -19.84
N PRO A 214 -6.38 -16.29 -20.58
CA PRO A 214 -6.09 -17.68 -20.26
C PRO A 214 -4.59 -17.98 -20.36
N ARG A 215 -4.02 -18.62 -19.34
CA ARG A 215 -2.60 -18.99 -19.29
C ARG A 215 -2.14 -19.92 -20.41
N ASN A 216 -3.08 -20.62 -21.03
CA ASN A 216 -2.86 -21.57 -22.12
C ASN A 216 -3.12 -20.97 -23.52
N THR A 217 -3.16 -19.64 -23.63
CA THR A 217 -3.25 -18.96 -24.92
C THR A 217 -2.01 -19.23 -25.74
N GLN A 218 -2.21 -19.70 -26.99
CA GLN A 218 -1.17 -20.02 -27.97
C GLN A 218 -0.99 -18.93 -29.01
N ASN A 219 0.07 -19.03 -29.80
CA ASN A 219 0.38 -18.15 -30.94
C ASN A 219 0.42 -16.67 -30.56
N VAL A 220 0.84 -16.34 -29.35
CA VAL A 220 0.79 -14.98 -28.80
C VAL A 220 1.69 -14.04 -29.63
N PRO A 221 1.16 -12.96 -30.21
CA PRO A 221 1.93 -12.00 -30.96
C PRO A 221 2.70 -11.06 -30.03
N PHE A 222 3.87 -10.60 -30.48
CA PHE A 222 4.65 -9.59 -29.80
C PHE A 222 4.64 -8.26 -30.55
N PRO A 223 4.71 -7.11 -29.88
CA PRO A 223 4.96 -5.83 -30.51
C PRO A 223 6.27 -5.86 -31.33
N LYS A 224 6.34 -5.11 -32.43
CA LYS A 224 7.55 -5.06 -33.27
C LYS A 224 8.80 -4.56 -32.54
N SER A 225 8.63 -3.80 -31.46
CA SER A 225 9.70 -3.30 -30.61
C SER A 225 10.24 -4.36 -29.64
N SER A 226 9.51 -5.45 -29.44
CA SER A 226 9.88 -6.52 -28.53
C SER A 226 11.09 -7.31 -29.03
N PRO A 227 12.10 -7.63 -28.19
CA PRO A 227 13.12 -8.62 -28.52
C PRO A 227 12.51 -9.96 -28.93
N MET A 228 11.44 -10.40 -28.30
CA MET A 228 10.76 -11.65 -28.62
C MET A 228 10.16 -11.66 -30.03
N HIS A 229 9.83 -10.51 -30.62
CA HIS A 229 9.37 -10.44 -32.00
C HIS A 229 10.44 -10.87 -33.00
N LYS A 230 11.75 -10.67 -32.70
CA LYS A 230 12.86 -11.12 -33.56
C LYS A 230 12.94 -12.65 -33.60
N HIS A 231 12.70 -13.30 -32.46
CA HIS A 231 12.73 -14.76 -32.33
C HIS A 231 11.43 -15.42 -32.80
N PHE A 232 10.31 -14.74 -32.59
CA PHE A 232 8.97 -15.24 -32.90
C PHE A 232 8.16 -14.21 -33.72
N PRO A 233 8.57 -13.92 -34.99
CA PRO A 233 7.93 -12.88 -35.80
C PRO A 233 6.47 -13.18 -36.16
N GLN A 234 6.07 -14.45 -36.12
CA GLN A 234 4.71 -14.91 -36.37
C GLN A 234 3.92 -15.21 -35.04
N GLY A 235 4.44 -14.78 -33.90
CA GLY A 235 3.92 -15.10 -32.58
C GLY A 235 4.60 -16.31 -31.94
N TYR A 236 4.42 -16.46 -30.63
CA TYR A 236 4.99 -17.54 -29.83
C TYR A 236 4.33 -18.87 -30.18
N ASN A 237 4.84 -19.52 -31.22
CA ASN A 237 4.25 -20.67 -31.90
C ASN A 237 5.24 -21.84 -32.00
N CYS A 238 5.15 -22.79 -31.10
CA CYS A 238 5.85 -24.08 -31.14
C CYS A 238 4.92 -25.23 -30.71
N GLY A 239 3.64 -25.09 -30.96
CA GLY A 239 2.63 -26.08 -30.59
C GLY A 239 2.20 -25.97 -29.12
N ASN A 240 1.94 -27.12 -28.48
CA ASN A 240 1.35 -27.16 -27.14
C ASN A 240 2.25 -26.65 -26.01
N ASP A 241 3.53 -26.47 -26.24
CA ASP A 241 4.50 -26.01 -25.24
C ASP A 241 4.65 -24.49 -25.24
N CYS A 242 4.31 -23.81 -26.36
CA CYS A 242 4.36 -22.36 -26.49
C CYS A 242 3.08 -21.69 -26.01
N LEU A 243 2.83 -21.76 -24.71
CA LEU A 243 1.72 -21.11 -24.06
C LEU A 243 2.15 -19.75 -23.50
N ILE A 244 1.25 -18.80 -23.39
CA ILE A 244 1.55 -17.46 -22.88
C ILE A 244 2.24 -17.47 -21.52
N ASN A 245 1.90 -18.42 -20.63
CA ASN A 245 2.57 -18.54 -19.33
C ASN A 245 4.00 -19.09 -19.40
N ALA A 246 4.46 -19.60 -20.54
CA ALA A 246 5.83 -20.02 -20.78
C ALA A 246 6.71 -18.87 -21.31
N VAL A 247 6.10 -17.77 -21.77
CA VAL A 247 6.83 -16.60 -22.31
C VAL A 247 7.81 -16.04 -21.28
N TYR A 248 7.47 -16.05 -19.99
CA TYR A 248 8.37 -15.60 -18.94
C TYR A 248 9.73 -16.32 -19.01
N GLN A 249 9.73 -17.64 -19.04
CA GLN A 249 10.94 -18.45 -19.08
C GLN A 249 11.67 -18.30 -20.41
N GLU A 250 10.93 -18.13 -21.49
CA GLU A 250 11.54 -17.92 -22.80
C GLU A 250 12.25 -16.59 -22.89
N ALA A 251 11.63 -15.50 -22.41
CA ALA A 251 12.26 -14.19 -22.38
C ALA A 251 13.51 -14.15 -21.48
N GLU A 252 13.53 -14.91 -20.36
CA GLU A 252 14.72 -15.03 -19.51
C GLU A 252 15.92 -15.68 -20.24
N LYS A 253 15.70 -16.50 -21.25
CA LYS A 253 16.78 -17.05 -22.07
C LYS A 253 17.45 -16.00 -22.98
N HIS A 254 16.75 -14.90 -23.20
CA HIS A 254 17.18 -13.76 -24.03
C HIS A 254 17.37 -12.49 -23.19
N ALA A 255 17.72 -12.65 -21.90
CA ALA A 255 17.82 -11.54 -20.96
C ALA A 255 18.83 -10.45 -21.38
N ASP A 256 19.84 -10.81 -22.15
CA ASP A 256 20.85 -9.91 -22.72
C ASP A 256 20.29 -8.96 -23.79
N GLU A 257 19.11 -9.23 -24.34
CA GLU A 257 18.43 -8.37 -25.31
C GLU A 257 17.47 -7.36 -24.64
N TYR A 258 17.22 -7.47 -23.33
CA TYR A 258 16.36 -6.59 -22.57
C TYR A 258 17.19 -5.55 -21.81
N GLU A 259 16.70 -4.33 -21.76
CA GLU A 259 17.35 -3.23 -21.05
C GLU A 259 16.60 -2.86 -19.75
N GLY A 260 17.35 -2.36 -18.76
CA GLY A 260 16.82 -1.83 -17.51
C GLY A 260 16.76 -2.83 -16.37
N ASP A 261 16.11 -2.42 -15.26
CA ASP A 261 16.07 -3.16 -13.98
C ASP A 261 14.92 -4.17 -13.88
N VAL A 262 13.99 -4.17 -14.85
CA VAL A 262 12.86 -5.10 -14.87
C VAL A 262 13.31 -6.44 -15.43
N PRO A 263 13.06 -7.58 -14.77
CA PRO A 263 13.43 -8.89 -15.28
C PRO A 263 12.90 -9.14 -16.71
N ALA A 264 13.71 -9.75 -17.56
CA ALA A 264 13.36 -10.04 -18.95
C ALA A 264 12.06 -10.86 -19.08
N GLY A 265 11.86 -11.84 -18.19
CA GLY A 265 10.64 -12.63 -18.15
C GLY A 265 9.39 -11.81 -17.88
N VAL A 266 9.50 -10.79 -17.03
CA VAL A 266 8.39 -9.85 -16.80
C VAL A 266 8.14 -9.01 -18.04
N GLN A 267 9.19 -8.40 -18.62
CA GLN A 267 9.07 -7.57 -19.81
C GLN A 267 8.45 -8.35 -20.97
N GLY A 268 8.98 -9.53 -21.29
CA GLY A 268 8.44 -10.40 -22.35
C GLY A 268 6.99 -10.83 -22.09
N THR A 269 6.61 -11.07 -20.82
CA THR A 269 5.22 -11.36 -20.45
C THR A 269 4.31 -10.16 -20.66
N VAL A 270 4.75 -8.95 -20.29
CA VAL A 270 3.99 -7.70 -20.51
C VAL A 270 3.81 -7.46 -22.02
N GLU A 271 4.86 -7.60 -22.81
CA GLU A 271 4.82 -7.46 -24.28
C GLU A 271 3.87 -8.48 -24.92
N ALA A 272 3.85 -9.73 -24.39
CA ALA A 272 2.88 -10.73 -24.83
C ALA A 272 1.42 -10.30 -24.53
N LEU A 273 1.18 -9.73 -23.35
CA LEU A 273 -0.13 -9.19 -22.98
C LEU A 273 -0.52 -7.98 -23.84
N GLU A 274 0.41 -7.12 -24.23
CA GLU A 274 0.20 -6.04 -25.18
C GLU A 274 -0.19 -6.57 -26.56
N GLY A 275 0.53 -7.59 -27.03
CA GLY A 275 0.22 -8.26 -28.29
C GLY A 275 -1.20 -8.84 -28.32
N VAL A 276 -1.63 -9.48 -27.25
CA VAL A 276 -2.96 -10.09 -27.11
C VAL A 276 -4.05 -9.04 -26.99
N THR A 277 -3.86 -8.02 -26.15
CA THR A 277 -4.91 -7.04 -25.79
C THR A 277 -4.96 -5.84 -26.74
N GLY A 278 -3.85 -5.52 -27.39
CA GLY A 278 -3.67 -4.30 -28.18
C GLY A 278 -3.57 -3.03 -27.34
N LEU A 279 -3.33 -3.18 -26.02
CA LEU A 279 -3.13 -2.07 -25.10
C LEU A 279 -1.64 -1.81 -24.89
N ASP A 280 -1.27 -0.55 -24.75
CA ASP A 280 0.03 -0.15 -24.22
C ASP A 280 -0.02 -0.28 -22.69
N ILE A 281 0.81 -1.13 -22.12
CA ILE A 281 0.83 -1.47 -20.68
C ILE A 281 1.95 -0.69 -20.01
N GLN A 282 1.58 0.28 -19.18
CA GLN A 282 2.55 1.18 -18.56
C GLN A 282 3.22 0.56 -17.35
N PHE A 283 2.52 -0.31 -16.61
CA PHE A 283 3.01 -0.86 -15.35
C PHE A 283 2.69 -2.34 -15.21
N TYR A 284 3.46 -2.98 -14.34
CA TYR A 284 3.12 -4.32 -13.86
C TYR A 284 3.10 -4.38 -12.34
N ALA A 285 2.41 -5.38 -11.81
CA ALA A 285 2.53 -5.86 -10.45
C ALA A 285 2.54 -7.38 -10.46
N MET A 286 3.58 -7.98 -9.93
CA MET A 286 3.71 -9.43 -9.82
C MET A 286 3.73 -9.84 -8.35
N ILE A 287 2.97 -10.89 -8.03
CA ILE A 287 2.89 -11.46 -6.70
C ILE A 287 3.06 -12.97 -6.76
N ASP A 288 3.87 -13.52 -5.87
CA ASP A 288 3.99 -14.97 -5.71
C ASP A 288 2.93 -15.55 -4.78
N LEU A 289 2.90 -16.88 -4.64
CA LEU A 289 1.90 -17.58 -3.81
C LEU A 289 1.96 -17.15 -2.35
N LYS A 290 3.17 -16.99 -1.80
CA LYS A 290 3.38 -16.62 -0.40
C LYS A 290 2.95 -15.17 -0.15
N GLY A 291 3.30 -14.26 -1.05
CA GLY A 291 2.91 -12.87 -0.97
C GLY A 291 1.42 -12.67 -1.08
N PHE A 292 0.78 -13.43 -1.93
CA PHE A 292 -0.67 -13.40 -2.02
C PHE A 292 -1.34 -13.81 -0.70
N GLU A 293 -0.91 -14.92 -0.07
CA GLU A 293 -1.41 -15.32 1.25
C GLU A 293 -1.20 -14.22 2.28
N GLN A 294 0.02 -13.68 2.35
CA GLN A 294 0.38 -12.63 3.30
C GLN A 294 -0.39 -11.34 3.09
N LEU A 295 -0.63 -10.93 1.83
CA LEU A 295 -1.40 -9.74 1.50
C LEU A 295 -2.85 -9.86 2.00
N ILE A 296 -3.50 -10.99 1.74
CA ILE A 296 -4.85 -11.27 2.24
C ILE A 296 -4.90 -11.27 3.77
N ASP A 297 -3.92 -11.88 4.43
CA ASP A 297 -3.84 -11.93 5.90
C ASP A 297 -3.61 -10.54 6.49
N ALA A 298 -2.77 -9.71 5.84
CA ALA A 298 -2.57 -8.32 6.21
C ALA A 298 -3.85 -7.48 6.10
N MET A 299 -4.71 -7.78 5.12
CA MET A 299 -6.03 -7.17 5.00
C MET A 299 -7.01 -7.63 6.11
N GLY A 300 -6.70 -8.70 6.84
CA GLY A 300 -7.59 -9.32 7.82
C GLY A 300 -8.52 -10.38 7.21
N GLY A 301 -8.16 -10.87 6.04
CA GLY A 301 -8.94 -11.78 5.20
C GLY A 301 -9.86 -11.03 4.24
N ILE A 302 -10.51 -11.79 3.35
CA ILE A 302 -11.54 -11.29 2.43
C ILE A 302 -12.85 -12.03 2.65
N ARG A 303 -13.95 -11.44 2.18
CA ARG A 303 -15.28 -12.07 2.18
C ARG A 303 -15.82 -12.13 0.76
N LEU A 304 -16.32 -13.29 0.37
CA LEU A 304 -17.03 -13.47 -0.90
C LEU A 304 -18.15 -14.53 -0.75
N ASN A 305 -19.07 -14.53 -1.70
CA ASN A 305 -20.07 -15.59 -1.84
C ASN A 305 -19.53 -16.64 -2.81
N SER A 306 -19.67 -17.91 -2.49
CA SER A 306 -19.34 -19.01 -3.38
C SER A 306 -20.55 -19.93 -3.55
N GLU A 307 -20.86 -20.27 -4.81
CA GLU A 307 -21.91 -21.22 -5.13
C GLU A 307 -21.34 -22.64 -5.39
N VAL A 308 -20.01 -22.77 -5.39
CA VAL A 308 -19.32 -24.02 -5.67
C VAL A 308 -18.46 -24.46 -4.49
N ARG A 309 -18.34 -25.76 -4.33
CA ARG A 309 -17.43 -26.41 -3.40
C ARG A 309 -16.04 -26.49 -4.00
N VAL A 310 -15.01 -26.04 -3.29
CA VAL A 310 -13.63 -26.02 -3.80
C VAL A 310 -12.69 -26.78 -2.87
N PRO A 311 -11.90 -27.76 -3.39
CA PRO A 311 -10.96 -28.52 -2.55
C PRO A 311 -9.73 -27.69 -2.17
N ILE A 312 -9.30 -27.85 -0.92
CA ILE A 312 -8.06 -27.28 -0.39
C ILE A 312 -7.00 -28.40 -0.37
N SER A 313 -5.82 -28.08 -0.91
CA SER A 313 -4.60 -28.89 -0.79
C SER A 313 -4.76 -30.38 -1.12
N ARG A 314 -4.35 -30.76 -2.31
CA ARG A 314 -4.25 -32.18 -2.71
C ARG A 314 -2.82 -32.51 -3.12
N PRO A 315 -2.02 -33.11 -2.24
CA PRO A 315 -0.73 -33.65 -2.64
C PRO A 315 -0.91 -34.77 -3.67
N ILE A 316 0.07 -34.90 -4.54
CA ILE A 316 0.15 -36.01 -5.48
C ILE A 316 0.71 -37.23 -4.74
N ASN A 317 0.08 -38.39 -4.91
CA ASN A 317 0.63 -39.63 -4.45
C ASN A 317 1.86 -40.01 -5.31
N PRO A 318 3.07 -40.07 -4.73
CA PRO A 318 4.28 -40.34 -5.52
C PRO A 318 4.27 -41.71 -6.23
N ALA A 319 3.57 -42.68 -5.68
CA ALA A 319 3.53 -44.03 -6.24
C ALA A 319 2.57 -44.17 -7.43
N THR A 320 1.50 -43.37 -7.49
CA THR A 320 0.46 -43.49 -8.51
C THR A 320 0.37 -42.32 -9.45
N GLY A 321 1.07 -41.18 -9.14
CA GLY A 321 0.95 -39.92 -9.87
C GLY A 321 -0.43 -39.24 -9.76
N LYS A 322 -1.36 -39.81 -8.98
CA LYS A 322 -2.71 -39.29 -8.80
C LYS A 322 -2.82 -38.49 -7.51
N HIS A 323 -3.68 -37.49 -7.51
CA HIS A 323 -3.96 -36.73 -6.30
C HIS A 323 -4.64 -37.57 -5.24
N TYR A 324 -4.25 -37.37 -3.97
CA TYR A 324 -5.01 -37.92 -2.84
C TYR A 324 -6.40 -37.27 -2.75
N PRO A 325 -7.39 -37.92 -2.15
CA PRO A 325 -8.68 -37.29 -1.89
C PRO A 325 -8.54 -36.02 -1.07
N PRO A 326 -9.33 -34.97 -1.36
CA PRO A 326 -9.25 -33.74 -0.58
C PRO A 326 -9.61 -33.99 0.88
N LYS A 327 -8.81 -33.45 1.79
CA LYS A 327 -9.08 -33.49 3.24
C LYS A 327 -9.89 -32.31 3.72
N GLU A 328 -9.76 -31.20 3.07
CA GLU A 328 -10.37 -29.92 3.42
C GLU A 328 -11.10 -29.34 2.20
N TRP A 329 -12.21 -28.64 2.45
CA TRP A 329 -13.02 -28.03 1.41
C TRP A 329 -13.44 -26.63 1.81
N ILE A 330 -13.57 -25.76 0.82
CA ILE A 330 -14.28 -24.50 0.93
C ILE A 330 -15.71 -24.79 0.51
N GLU A 331 -16.62 -24.74 1.47
CA GLU A 331 -18.04 -25.03 1.22
C GLU A 331 -18.74 -23.82 0.59
N PRO A 332 -19.78 -24.06 -0.24
CA PRO A 332 -20.62 -22.98 -0.77
C PRO A 332 -21.26 -22.18 0.38
N GLY A 333 -21.44 -20.89 0.16
CA GLY A 333 -22.09 -20.04 1.17
C GLY A 333 -22.04 -18.56 0.85
N GLN A 334 -22.74 -17.79 1.68
CA GLN A 334 -22.78 -16.33 1.59
C GLN A 334 -21.78 -15.70 2.56
N SER A 335 -21.10 -14.65 2.10
CA SER A 335 -20.13 -13.88 2.90
C SER A 335 -19.09 -14.75 3.63
N ILE A 336 -18.57 -15.77 2.94
CA ILE A 336 -17.55 -16.68 3.48
C ILE A 336 -16.29 -15.85 3.74
N LYS A 337 -15.80 -15.90 4.98
CA LYS A 337 -14.52 -15.30 5.33
C LYS A 337 -13.38 -16.26 4.94
N MET A 338 -12.44 -15.75 4.16
CA MET A 338 -11.25 -16.47 3.73
C MET A 338 -10.00 -15.75 4.25
N ASP A 339 -9.11 -16.50 4.87
CA ASP A 339 -7.73 -16.08 5.14
C ASP A 339 -6.87 -16.21 3.87
N GLY A 340 -5.58 -15.87 3.95
CA GLY A 340 -4.67 -15.92 2.80
C GLY A 340 -4.60 -17.31 2.17
N ARG A 341 -4.44 -18.36 2.99
CA ARG A 341 -4.38 -19.76 2.52
C ARG A 341 -5.67 -20.17 1.82
N THR A 342 -6.80 -19.90 2.43
CA THR A 342 -8.12 -20.29 1.88
C THR A 342 -8.41 -19.54 0.58
N ALA A 343 -8.14 -18.25 0.53
CA ALA A 343 -8.32 -17.42 -0.68
C ALA A 343 -7.39 -17.87 -1.83
N LEU A 344 -6.13 -18.21 -1.52
CA LEU A 344 -5.20 -18.77 -2.49
C LEU A 344 -5.73 -20.06 -3.10
N TRP A 345 -6.17 -21.01 -2.27
CA TRP A 345 -6.72 -22.27 -2.77
C TRP A 345 -8.01 -22.08 -3.54
N TYR A 346 -8.87 -21.14 -3.14
CA TYR A 346 -10.07 -20.79 -3.88
C TYR A 346 -9.77 -20.32 -5.31
N GLY A 347 -8.77 -19.46 -5.46
CA GLY A 347 -8.34 -18.96 -6.78
C GLY A 347 -7.45 -19.92 -7.57
N ARG A 348 -6.88 -20.95 -6.95
CA ARG A 348 -5.88 -21.82 -7.56
C ARG A 348 -6.39 -23.21 -7.93
N SER A 349 -7.30 -23.78 -7.13
CA SER A 349 -7.77 -25.15 -7.33
C SER A 349 -8.42 -25.31 -8.70
N ARG A 350 -8.05 -26.40 -9.41
CA ARG A 350 -8.63 -26.78 -10.71
C ARG A 350 -9.36 -28.12 -10.65
N GLU A 351 -9.29 -28.77 -9.50
CA GLU A 351 -9.91 -30.06 -9.34
C GLU A 351 -11.42 -29.93 -9.28
N PHE A 352 -12.07 -30.83 -9.99
CA PHE A 352 -13.53 -30.85 -10.19
C PHE A 352 -14.09 -29.56 -10.84
N SER A 353 -13.22 -28.75 -11.51
CA SER A 353 -13.62 -27.54 -12.19
C SER A 353 -12.77 -27.28 -13.43
N SER A 354 -13.30 -26.52 -14.38
CA SER A 354 -12.56 -26.08 -15.55
C SER A 354 -11.53 -24.97 -15.22
N ASP A 355 -10.57 -24.76 -16.12
CA ASP A 355 -9.63 -23.65 -16.00
C ASP A 355 -10.35 -22.28 -16.06
N TYR A 356 -11.45 -22.19 -16.81
CA TYR A 356 -12.28 -20.99 -16.90
C TYR A 356 -13.02 -20.68 -15.60
N GLU A 357 -13.54 -21.70 -14.91
CA GLU A 357 -14.15 -21.51 -13.58
C GLU A 357 -13.13 -21.04 -12.56
N ARG A 358 -11.88 -21.51 -12.64
CA ARG A 358 -10.78 -20.99 -11.85
C ARG A 358 -10.55 -19.50 -12.13
N MET A 359 -10.53 -19.06 -13.39
CA MET A 359 -10.40 -17.64 -13.76
C MET A 359 -11.54 -16.79 -13.18
N VAL A 360 -12.77 -17.29 -13.20
CA VAL A 360 -13.91 -16.61 -12.56
C VAL A 360 -13.67 -16.45 -11.06
N ARG A 361 -13.20 -17.51 -10.37
CA ARG A 361 -12.87 -17.42 -8.93
C ARG A 361 -11.74 -16.44 -8.65
N GLN A 362 -10.68 -16.43 -9.48
CA GLN A 362 -9.58 -15.46 -9.37
C GLN A 362 -10.11 -14.02 -9.45
N ARG A 363 -10.99 -13.74 -10.40
CA ARG A 363 -11.62 -12.43 -10.55
C ARG A 363 -12.43 -12.04 -9.31
N CYS A 364 -13.25 -12.95 -8.75
CA CYS A 364 -14.00 -12.66 -7.52
C CYS A 364 -13.06 -12.33 -6.35
N VAL A 365 -11.94 -13.03 -6.23
CA VAL A 365 -10.92 -12.72 -5.22
C VAL A 365 -10.32 -11.35 -5.46
N GLN A 366 -9.93 -11.01 -6.70
CA GLN A 366 -9.40 -9.68 -7.05
C GLN A 366 -10.42 -8.56 -6.75
N GLU A 367 -11.69 -8.78 -7.09
CA GLU A 367 -12.76 -7.83 -6.76
C GLU A 367 -12.97 -7.69 -5.25
N ALA A 368 -12.96 -8.80 -4.50
CA ALA A 368 -13.08 -8.79 -3.04
C ALA A 368 -11.90 -8.04 -2.40
N MET A 369 -10.68 -8.27 -2.88
CA MET A 369 -9.51 -7.53 -2.44
C MET A 369 -9.69 -6.03 -2.67
N LEU A 370 -10.04 -5.60 -3.89
CA LEU A 370 -10.23 -4.19 -4.20
C LEU A 370 -11.32 -3.55 -3.33
N ARG A 371 -12.48 -4.20 -3.20
CA ARG A 371 -13.62 -3.65 -2.45
C ARG A 371 -13.40 -3.61 -0.95
N GLN A 372 -12.65 -4.55 -0.39
CA GLN A 372 -12.47 -4.70 1.05
C GLN A 372 -11.14 -4.15 1.56
N MET A 373 -10.22 -3.80 0.65
CA MET A 373 -8.94 -3.18 1.02
C MET A 373 -9.17 -1.85 1.75
N ASP A 374 -8.59 -1.75 2.96
CA ASP A 374 -8.45 -0.49 3.67
C ASP A 374 -6.99 -0.03 3.62
N PRO A 375 -6.68 1.07 2.92
CA PRO A 375 -5.30 1.51 2.73
C PRO A 375 -4.56 1.79 4.05
N ALA A 376 -5.24 2.31 5.08
CA ALA A 376 -4.61 2.60 6.35
C ALA A 376 -4.22 1.30 7.09
N THR A 377 -5.12 0.32 7.11
CA THR A 377 -4.85 -1.01 7.66
C THR A 377 -3.75 -1.71 6.87
N LEU A 378 -3.80 -1.63 5.54
CA LEU A 378 -2.79 -2.22 4.68
C LEU A 378 -1.41 -1.61 4.95
N MET A 379 -1.27 -0.29 4.95
CA MET A 379 -0.01 0.38 5.23
C MET A 379 0.58 -0.01 6.60
N THR A 380 -0.23 -0.10 7.64
CA THR A 380 0.25 -0.41 9.00
C THR A 380 0.61 -1.89 9.20
N ARG A 381 -0.09 -2.82 8.56
CA ARG A 381 0.15 -4.26 8.67
C ARG A 381 1.14 -4.78 7.64
N PHE A 382 1.07 -4.26 6.43
CA PHE A 382 1.92 -4.66 5.32
C PHE A 382 3.39 -4.27 5.52
N THR A 383 3.66 -3.15 6.23
CA THR A 383 5.03 -2.77 6.61
C THR A 383 5.75 -3.85 7.40
N LYS A 384 5.02 -4.58 8.26
CA LYS A 384 5.59 -5.69 9.04
C LYS A 384 5.87 -6.92 8.18
N LEU A 385 5.08 -7.13 7.16
CA LEU A 385 5.14 -8.28 6.25
C LEU A 385 6.23 -8.12 5.18
N ALA A 386 6.28 -6.99 4.52
CA ALA A 386 7.26 -6.72 3.48
C ALA A 386 8.69 -6.62 4.03
N ALA A 387 8.87 -6.18 5.29
CA ALA A 387 10.15 -6.24 5.98
C ALA A 387 10.64 -7.68 6.20
N ALA A 388 9.74 -8.65 6.23
CA ALA A 388 10.07 -10.07 6.43
C ALA A 388 10.27 -10.85 5.11
N ALA A 389 9.78 -10.33 3.97
CA ALA A 389 9.84 -11.00 2.67
C ALA A 389 9.80 -9.98 1.50
N PRO A 390 10.92 -9.29 1.21
CA PRO A 390 10.98 -8.25 0.18
C PRO A 390 10.71 -8.77 -1.25
N ASP A 391 10.97 -10.06 -1.52
CA ASP A 391 10.90 -10.63 -2.88
C ASP A 391 9.50 -11.13 -3.28
N VAL A 392 8.49 -10.89 -2.47
CA VAL A 392 7.14 -11.48 -2.62
C VAL A 392 6.24 -10.70 -3.57
N ILE A 393 6.48 -9.40 -3.70
CA ILE A 393 5.76 -8.51 -4.60
C ILE A 393 6.78 -7.65 -5.34
N SER A 394 6.67 -7.58 -6.65
CA SER A 394 7.47 -6.68 -7.48
C SER A 394 6.59 -5.82 -8.38
N THR A 395 6.98 -4.57 -8.59
CA THR A 395 6.30 -3.64 -9.50
C THR A 395 7.28 -2.60 -10.03
N ASP A 396 7.02 -2.08 -11.22
CA ASP A 396 7.73 -0.94 -11.81
C ASP A 396 7.00 0.39 -11.62
N VAL A 397 5.94 0.42 -10.82
CA VAL A 397 5.27 1.67 -10.44
C VAL A 397 6.27 2.55 -9.67
N PRO A 398 6.55 3.77 -10.15
CA PRO A 398 7.45 4.66 -9.42
C PRO A 398 6.89 5.04 -8.06
N GLN A 399 7.75 5.09 -7.04
CA GLN A 399 7.34 5.46 -5.69
C GLN A 399 6.57 6.79 -5.65
N ARG A 400 6.96 7.76 -6.51
CA ARG A 400 6.29 9.06 -6.62
C ARG A 400 4.90 9.02 -7.27
N GLN A 401 4.50 7.89 -7.87
CA GLN A 401 3.15 7.66 -8.40
C GLN A 401 2.32 6.72 -7.52
N ALA A 402 2.89 6.18 -6.45
CA ALA A 402 2.20 5.22 -5.57
C ALA A 402 0.92 5.82 -4.95
N ASP A 403 0.96 7.09 -4.55
CA ASP A 403 -0.21 7.80 -4.00
C ASP A 403 -1.33 7.98 -5.04
N ASP A 404 -0.99 8.26 -6.32
CA ASP A 404 -1.95 8.33 -7.41
C ASP A 404 -2.68 6.99 -7.58
N PHE A 405 -1.94 5.86 -7.61
CA PHE A 405 -2.52 4.53 -7.73
C PHE A 405 -3.34 4.13 -6.51
N ILE A 406 -2.92 4.46 -5.30
CA ILE A 406 -3.71 4.24 -4.08
C ILE A 406 -5.02 5.04 -4.16
N ASN A 407 -4.95 6.32 -4.55
CA ASN A 407 -6.13 7.17 -4.72
C ASN A 407 -7.08 6.65 -5.81
N LEU A 408 -6.55 6.17 -6.93
CA LEU A 408 -7.35 5.56 -8.00
C LEU A 408 -7.98 4.25 -7.52
N GLY A 409 -7.27 3.42 -6.78
CA GLY A 409 -7.81 2.21 -6.16
C GLY A 409 -8.96 2.51 -5.18
N MET A 410 -8.81 3.59 -4.37
CA MET A 410 -9.89 4.04 -3.49
C MET A 410 -11.14 4.51 -4.25
N LYS A 411 -10.98 5.20 -5.36
CA LYS A 411 -12.10 5.58 -6.24
C LYS A 411 -12.72 4.35 -6.89
N ALA A 412 -11.89 3.42 -7.39
CA ALA A 412 -12.34 2.18 -8.01
C ALA A 412 -13.15 1.28 -7.06
N LYS A 413 -12.81 1.29 -5.76
CA LYS A 413 -13.50 0.52 -4.71
C LYS A 413 -15.01 0.73 -4.67
N SER A 414 -15.45 1.96 -4.90
CA SER A 414 -16.87 2.33 -4.86
C SER A 414 -17.62 2.10 -6.19
N GLN A 415 -16.89 1.68 -7.23
CA GLN A 415 -17.44 1.54 -8.58
C GLN A 415 -17.60 0.07 -8.97
N LYS A 416 -18.48 -0.18 -9.95
CA LYS A 416 -18.62 -1.50 -10.56
C LYS A 416 -17.47 -1.72 -11.52
N MET A 417 -16.69 -2.77 -11.31
CA MET A 417 -15.70 -3.23 -12.27
C MET A 417 -16.40 -3.88 -13.47
N LEU A 418 -15.95 -3.55 -14.67
CA LEU A 418 -16.28 -4.30 -15.86
C LEU A 418 -15.25 -5.40 -16.09
N SER A 419 -15.69 -6.52 -16.66
CA SER A 419 -14.82 -7.66 -16.95
C SER A 419 -14.93 -8.06 -18.41
N VAL A 420 -13.78 -8.35 -19.00
CA VAL A 420 -13.63 -8.92 -20.34
C VAL A 420 -12.88 -10.24 -20.18
N GLU A 421 -13.54 -11.36 -20.49
CA GLU A 421 -12.92 -12.68 -20.41
C GLU A 421 -12.60 -13.16 -21.84
N LEU A 422 -11.33 -13.39 -22.13
CA LEU A 422 -10.88 -13.88 -23.42
C LEU A 422 -10.96 -15.42 -23.46
N THR A 423 -12.17 -15.95 -23.32
CA THR A 423 -12.48 -17.38 -23.16
C THR A 423 -13.57 -17.81 -24.14
N PRO A 424 -13.74 -19.13 -24.36
CA PRO A 424 -14.86 -19.65 -25.17
C PRO A 424 -16.23 -19.19 -24.64
N PRO A 425 -17.22 -18.98 -25.52
CA PRO A 425 -17.16 -19.26 -26.97
C PRO A 425 -16.51 -18.14 -27.82
N GLN A 426 -16.20 -16.95 -27.24
CA GLN A 426 -15.73 -15.79 -28.02
C GLN A 426 -14.29 -15.97 -28.49
N VAL A 427 -13.44 -16.54 -27.63
CA VAL A 427 -12.01 -16.75 -27.92
C VAL A 427 -11.62 -18.17 -27.51
N THR A 428 -11.05 -18.92 -28.45
CA THR A 428 -10.51 -20.27 -28.18
C THR A 428 -9.00 -20.15 -27.94
N PRO A 429 -8.50 -20.39 -26.72
CA PRO A 429 -7.08 -20.16 -26.38
C PRO A 429 -6.07 -20.95 -27.19
N SER A 430 -6.43 -22.14 -27.70
CA SER A 430 -5.53 -22.94 -28.57
C SER A 430 -5.41 -22.38 -30.01
N HIS A 431 -6.41 -21.63 -30.47
CA HIS A 431 -6.43 -21.01 -31.81
C HIS A 431 -7.08 -19.64 -31.70
N PRO A 432 -6.44 -18.69 -31.00
CA PRO A 432 -7.04 -17.38 -30.75
C PRO A 432 -7.03 -16.51 -32.02
N ASP A 433 -8.14 -15.83 -32.28
CA ASP A 433 -8.17 -14.70 -33.22
C ASP A 433 -7.88 -13.41 -32.46
N PHE A 434 -6.68 -12.88 -32.62
CA PHE A 434 -6.26 -11.67 -31.90
C PHE A 434 -6.95 -10.40 -32.43
N THR A 435 -7.58 -10.42 -33.59
CA THR A 435 -8.46 -9.32 -34.04
C THR A 435 -9.71 -9.28 -33.20
N VAL A 436 -10.30 -10.44 -32.93
CA VAL A 436 -11.46 -10.58 -32.02
C VAL A 436 -11.09 -10.22 -30.61
N THR A 437 -9.94 -10.68 -30.08
CA THR A 437 -9.53 -10.33 -28.69
C THR A 437 -9.39 -8.83 -28.51
N LYS A 438 -8.68 -8.14 -29.42
CA LYS A 438 -8.52 -6.67 -29.38
C LYS A 438 -9.82 -5.94 -29.47
N LYS A 439 -10.75 -6.39 -30.34
CA LYS A 439 -12.09 -5.82 -30.46
C LYS A 439 -12.87 -5.94 -29.15
N LEU A 440 -12.90 -7.12 -28.51
CA LEU A 440 -13.57 -7.34 -27.23
C LEU A 440 -13.00 -6.43 -26.11
N VAL A 441 -11.68 -6.25 -26.08
CA VAL A 441 -11.01 -5.35 -25.14
C VAL A 441 -11.46 -3.90 -25.38
N GLN A 442 -11.46 -3.42 -26.62
CA GLN A 442 -11.90 -2.06 -26.96
C GLN A 442 -13.38 -1.84 -26.63
N GLU A 443 -14.26 -2.79 -26.96
CA GLU A 443 -15.68 -2.72 -26.60
C GLU A 443 -15.87 -2.62 -25.06
N GLY A 444 -15.08 -3.36 -24.27
CA GLY A 444 -15.08 -3.26 -22.82
C GLY A 444 -14.67 -1.88 -22.32
N ILE A 445 -13.64 -1.30 -22.91
CA ILE A 445 -13.16 0.06 -22.57
C ILE A 445 -14.18 1.12 -22.96
N GLU A 446 -14.74 1.05 -24.17
CA GLU A 446 -15.76 2.02 -24.62
C GLU A 446 -17.02 1.94 -23.76
N LYS A 447 -17.46 0.74 -23.39
CA LYS A 447 -18.58 0.56 -22.45
C LYS A 447 -18.26 1.22 -21.10
N SER A 448 -17.04 1.07 -20.60
CA SER A 448 -16.59 1.75 -19.38
C SER A 448 -16.68 3.27 -19.49
N LYS A 449 -16.21 3.84 -20.61
CA LYS A 449 -16.26 5.28 -20.87
C LYS A 449 -17.71 5.79 -20.98
N GLN A 450 -18.61 5.02 -21.61
CA GLN A 450 -20.04 5.39 -21.75
C GLN A 450 -20.76 5.39 -20.39
N GLU A 451 -20.53 4.37 -19.55
CA GLU A 451 -21.10 4.31 -18.21
C GLU A 451 -20.61 5.47 -17.32
N ASP A 452 -19.34 5.89 -17.45
CA ASP A 452 -18.81 7.06 -16.75
C ASP A 452 -19.48 8.39 -17.19
N LYS A 453 -19.69 8.56 -18.48
CA LYS A 453 -20.41 9.73 -19.02
C LYS A 453 -21.86 9.77 -18.51
N GLN A 454 -22.55 8.63 -18.49
CA GLN A 454 -23.92 8.54 -17.97
C GLN A 454 -24.00 8.83 -16.47
N ALA A 455 -23.07 8.30 -15.67
CA ALA A 455 -23.00 8.59 -14.25
C ALA A 455 -22.75 10.08 -13.97
N SER A 456 -21.90 10.72 -14.76
CA SER A 456 -21.61 12.15 -14.66
C SER A 456 -22.79 13.02 -15.11
N ALA A 457 -23.55 12.60 -16.12
CA ALA A 457 -24.75 13.28 -16.58
C ALA A 457 -25.96 13.09 -15.63
N GLY A 458 -26.07 11.92 -15.00
CA GLY A 458 -27.13 11.60 -14.04
C GLY A 458 -27.07 12.36 -12.73
N LEU A 459 -25.93 12.97 -12.38
CA LEU A 459 -25.78 13.86 -11.23
C LEU A 459 -26.59 15.16 -11.33
N PHE A 460 -27.09 15.48 -12.54
CA PHE A 460 -27.87 16.70 -12.83
C PHE A 460 -29.32 16.41 -13.26
N ALA A 461 -29.76 15.13 -13.27
CA ALA A 461 -31.12 14.75 -13.63
C ALA A 461 -31.91 14.28 -12.40
N PRO A 462 -33.21 14.66 -12.25
CA PRO A 462 -34.05 14.11 -11.18
C PRO A 462 -34.23 12.61 -11.40
N ALA A 463 -34.17 11.85 -10.32
CA ALA A 463 -34.20 10.39 -10.33
C ALA A 463 -35.47 9.87 -11.04
N PRO A 464 -35.36 9.02 -12.07
CA PRO A 464 -36.50 8.32 -12.61
C PRO A 464 -36.97 7.25 -11.62
N ALA A 465 -38.29 7.20 -11.38
CA ALA A 465 -38.95 6.19 -10.60
C ALA A 465 -38.63 4.78 -11.13
N HIS A 466 -38.24 3.91 -10.22
CA HIS A 466 -38.10 2.46 -10.30
C HIS A 466 -38.33 1.78 -11.66
N ALA A 467 -37.25 1.60 -12.42
CA ALA A 467 -37.20 0.55 -13.43
C ALA A 467 -36.65 -0.71 -12.75
N ALA A 468 -37.44 -1.77 -12.71
CA ALA A 468 -37.05 -3.06 -12.19
C ALA A 468 -35.80 -3.58 -12.91
N GLU A 469 -34.70 -3.70 -12.20
CA GLU A 469 -33.40 -4.20 -12.68
C GLU A 469 -33.58 -5.67 -13.09
N LYS A 470 -33.62 -5.95 -14.40
CA LYS A 470 -33.52 -7.32 -14.89
C LYS A 470 -32.18 -7.92 -14.41
N LYS A 471 -32.26 -8.87 -13.49
CA LYS A 471 -31.10 -9.65 -13.03
C LYS A 471 -30.35 -10.22 -14.24
N PRO A 472 -29.04 -9.99 -14.39
CA PRO A 472 -28.28 -10.65 -15.43
C PRO A 472 -28.25 -12.16 -15.13
N LYS A 473 -28.72 -12.97 -16.08
CA LYS A 473 -28.46 -14.39 -16.14
C LYS A 473 -26.98 -14.59 -16.52
N ALA A 474 -26.12 -14.61 -15.53
CA ALA A 474 -24.87 -15.33 -15.59
C ALA A 474 -24.83 -16.17 -14.32
N SER A 475 -24.63 -17.47 -14.45
CA SER A 475 -24.30 -18.35 -13.33
C SER A 475 -22.99 -17.86 -12.73
N SER A 476 -23.07 -16.91 -11.80
CA SER A 476 -21.89 -16.40 -11.12
C SER A 476 -21.49 -17.44 -10.09
N ILE A 477 -20.47 -18.23 -10.42
CA ILE A 477 -19.82 -19.17 -9.52
C ILE A 477 -19.50 -18.51 -8.17
N CYS A 478 -19.31 -17.20 -8.18
CA CYS A 478 -19.05 -16.38 -7.01
C CYS A 478 -19.46 -14.93 -7.22
N SER A 479 -19.63 -14.19 -6.11
CA SER A 479 -19.86 -12.76 -6.09
C SER A 479 -19.27 -12.13 -4.82
N VAL A 480 -19.10 -10.81 -4.81
CA VAL A 480 -18.61 -10.07 -3.64
C VAL A 480 -19.80 -9.43 -2.92
N PRO A 481 -19.96 -9.62 -1.60
CA PRO A 481 -20.99 -8.95 -0.81
C PRO A 481 -20.89 -7.42 -0.94
N LYS A 482 -22.06 -6.74 -0.94
CA LYS A 482 -22.11 -5.28 -0.96
C LYS A 482 -21.64 -4.67 0.34
#